data_974bb2093422e4b1ba12afe32e62fae9
#
_entry.id   974bb2093422e4b1ba12afe32e62fae9
#
_cell.length_a   1.000
_cell.length_b   1.000
_cell.length_c   1.000
_cell.angle_alpha   90.00
_cell.angle_beta   90.00
_cell.angle_gamma   90.00
#
_symmetry.space_group_name_H-M   'P 1'
#
loop_
_entity.id
_entity.type
_entity.pdbx_description
1 polymer ?
#
loop_
_entity_poly.entity_id
_entity_poly.type
_entity_poly.pdbx_seq_one_letter_code
_entity_poly.pdbx_strand_id
1 'polypeptide(L)'
;FEYRRTFPNEEIMAYMYVSSPVKMIVGRIHLGKRIDINTWKEQYKADKEVCERIDDFLTRHTYAMPVLSFQMTEEIELEILRKFNPNFVCPQMYYYLDNYPELFDFIRKNAIDIGELHINSFVNIEKDEICRKQY
;
A
#
# COMPACT_ATOMS: atom_id res chain seq x y z
N PHE A 1 4.15 4.33 4.61
CA PHE A 1 4.62 4.27 3.22
C PHE A 1 4.96 2.84 2.81
N GLU A 2 5.02 2.59 1.51
CA GLU A 2 5.23 1.26 0.93
C GLU A 2 6.55 1.24 0.15
N TYR A 3 7.19 0.07 0.12
CA TYR A 3 8.41 -0.15 -0.64
C TYR A 3 8.26 -1.34 -1.58
N ARG A 4 8.40 -1.10 -2.88
CA ARG A 4 8.45 -2.13 -3.92
C ARG A 4 9.43 -1.72 -5.01
N ARG A 5 10.54 -2.44 -5.16
CA ARG A 5 11.57 -2.14 -6.18
C ARG A 5 11.02 -2.17 -7.60
N THR A 6 10.05 -3.03 -7.82
CA THR A 6 9.48 -3.31 -9.14
C THR A 6 8.31 -2.40 -9.50
N PHE A 7 7.81 -1.58 -8.56
CA PHE A 7 6.80 -0.59 -8.89
C PHE A 7 7.42 0.51 -9.76
N PRO A 8 6.68 0.99 -10.79
CA PRO A 8 7.13 2.14 -11.56
C PRO A 8 7.28 3.37 -10.64
N ASN A 9 8.12 4.33 -11.06
CA ASN A 9 8.28 5.59 -10.32
C ASN A 9 7.21 6.60 -10.70
N GLU A 10 5.95 6.26 -10.45
CA GLU A 10 4.76 7.07 -10.72
C GLU A 10 3.73 6.89 -9.61
N GLU A 11 2.71 7.71 -9.58
CA GLU A 11 1.59 7.52 -8.66
C GLU A 11 0.80 6.27 -9.05
N ILE A 12 0.41 5.49 -8.06
CA ILE A 12 -0.28 4.22 -8.25
C ILE A 12 -1.53 4.16 -7.38
N MET A 13 -2.64 3.77 -8.00
CA MET A 13 -3.82 3.31 -7.27
C MET A 13 -3.74 1.78 -7.16
N ALA A 14 -3.87 1.26 -5.94
CA ALA A 14 -3.83 -0.18 -5.70
C ALA A 14 -4.98 -0.62 -4.78
N TYR A 15 -5.53 -1.79 -5.06
CA TYR A 15 -6.45 -2.45 -4.14
C TYR A 15 -5.68 -3.27 -3.10
N MET A 16 -6.12 -3.18 -1.86
CA MET A 16 -5.50 -3.89 -0.75
C MET A 16 -6.15 -5.25 -0.54
N TYR A 17 -5.36 -6.29 -0.78
CA TYR A 17 -5.74 -7.66 -0.43
C TYR A 17 -5.12 -8.05 0.91
N VAL A 18 -5.95 -8.41 1.88
CA VAL A 18 -5.52 -8.94 3.17
C VAL A 18 -5.44 -10.47 3.07
N SER A 19 -4.26 -11.02 3.35
CA SER A 19 -4.01 -12.46 3.28
C SER A 19 -4.69 -13.24 4.41
N SER A 20 -4.39 -14.52 4.54
CA SER A 20 -4.93 -15.37 5.62
C SER A 20 -4.74 -14.72 7.02
N PRO A 21 -5.75 -14.78 7.90
CA PRO A 21 -7.02 -15.52 7.74
C PRO A 21 -8.12 -14.81 6.96
N VAL A 22 -8.00 -13.53 6.71
CA VAL A 22 -9.05 -12.66 6.15
C VAL A 22 -9.39 -13.01 4.70
N LYS A 23 -8.37 -13.08 3.81
CA LYS A 23 -8.47 -13.50 2.40
C LYS A 23 -9.47 -12.70 1.56
N MET A 24 -9.42 -11.37 1.62
CA MET A 24 -10.30 -10.48 0.87
C MET A 24 -9.65 -9.16 0.47
N ILE A 25 -10.20 -8.50 -0.54
CA ILE A 25 -9.94 -7.09 -0.81
C ILE A 25 -10.77 -6.28 0.19
N VAL A 26 -10.15 -5.29 0.84
CA VAL A 26 -10.78 -4.50 1.91
C VAL A 26 -10.72 -2.99 1.66
N GLY A 27 -9.97 -2.55 0.68
CA GLY A 27 -9.80 -1.13 0.43
C GLY A 27 -8.88 -0.85 -0.74
N ARG A 28 -8.63 0.43 -0.95
CA ARG A 28 -7.67 0.92 -1.94
C ARG A 28 -6.76 1.96 -1.33
N ILE A 29 -5.54 2.04 -1.85
CA ILE A 29 -4.53 3.01 -1.46
C ILE A 29 -4.08 3.81 -2.68
N HIS A 30 -3.75 5.08 -2.44
CA HIS A 30 -3.07 5.93 -3.39
C HIS A 30 -1.62 6.09 -2.94
N LEU A 31 -0.70 5.59 -3.73
CA LEU A 31 0.74 5.69 -3.49
C LEU A 31 1.31 6.83 -4.33
N GLY A 32 2.10 7.68 -3.69
CA GLY A 32 2.87 8.72 -4.38
C GLY A 32 4.12 8.17 -5.04
N LYS A 33 4.79 9.01 -5.84
CA LYS A 33 6.10 8.70 -6.42
C LYS A 33 7.12 8.36 -5.34
N ARG A 34 8.13 7.59 -5.73
CA ARG A 34 9.24 7.26 -4.83
C ARG A 34 9.92 8.52 -4.32
N ILE A 35 10.21 8.52 -3.03
CA ILE A 35 11.02 9.55 -2.37
C ILE A 35 12.27 8.91 -1.80
N ASP A 36 13.36 9.69 -1.73
CA ASP A 36 14.53 9.31 -0.95
C ASP A 36 14.18 9.52 0.54
N ILE A 37 14.24 8.44 1.30
CA ILE A 37 13.84 8.47 2.72
C ILE A 37 14.78 9.34 3.58
N ASN A 38 16.00 9.63 3.12
CA ASN A 38 16.89 10.56 3.79
C ASN A 38 16.32 11.98 3.84
N THR A 39 15.49 12.37 2.88
CA THR A 39 14.80 13.68 2.91
C THR A 39 13.86 13.78 4.09
N TRP A 40 13.18 12.69 4.46
CA TRP A 40 12.33 12.65 5.64
C TRP A 40 13.15 12.64 6.94
N LYS A 41 14.28 11.96 6.96
CA LYS A 41 15.19 12.02 8.11
C LYS A 41 15.61 13.47 8.41
N GLU A 42 15.92 14.25 7.38
CA GLU A 42 16.26 15.67 7.57
C GLU A 42 15.02 16.50 7.99
N GLN A 43 13.88 16.23 7.39
CA GLN A 43 12.62 16.93 7.71
C GLN A 43 12.18 16.69 9.17
N TYR A 44 12.32 15.46 9.67
CA TYR A 44 11.88 15.05 11.01
C TYR A 44 13.01 14.93 12.01
N LYS A 45 14.16 15.57 11.77
CA LYS A 45 15.35 15.45 12.61
C LYS A 45 15.18 15.83 14.08
N ALA A 46 14.14 16.60 14.41
CA ALA A 46 13.81 16.95 15.79
C ALA A 46 13.14 15.77 16.55
N ASP A 47 12.59 14.79 15.84
CA ASP A 47 11.98 13.60 16.42
C ASP A 47 12.95 12.42 16.38
N LYS A 48 13.52 12.10 17.55
CA LYS A 48 14.51 11.05 17.67
C LYS A 48 13.95 9.66 17.34
N GLU A 49 12.72 9.35 17.77
CA GLU A 49 12.10 8.03 17.54
C GLU A 49 11.80 7.81 16.06
N VAL A 50 11.34 8.85 15.36
CA VAL A 50 11.14 8.83 13.91
C VAL A 50 12.47 8.63 13.19
N CYS A 51 13.52 9.36 13.58
CA CYS A 51 14.86 9.20 12.98
C CYS A 51 15.43 7.79 13.17
N GLU A 52 15.32 7.22 14.37
CA GLU A 52 15.75 5.84 14.64
C GLU A 52 14.99 4.83 13.76
N ARG A 53 13.68 5.04 13.55
CA ARG A 53 12.87 4.21 12.67
C ARG A 53 13.29 4.34 11.20
N ILE A 54 13.58 5.54 10.75
CA ILE A 54 14.09 5.79 9.39
C ILE A 54 15.45 5.12 9.21
N ASP A 55 16.34 5.19 10.20
CA ASP A 55 17.65 4.54 10.14
C ASP A 55 17.52 3.02 10.03
N ASP A 56 16.63 2.41 10.79
CA ASP A 56 16.32 0.96 10.64
C ASP A 56 15.80 0.64 9.22
N PHE A 57 14.93 1.47 8.67
CA PHE A 57 14.45 1.31 7.30
C PHE A 57 15.58 1.44 6.26
N LEU A 58 16.46 2.42 6.42
CA LEU A 58 17.59 2.69 5.52
C LEU A 58 18.61 1.56 5.48
N THR A 59 18.64 0.67 6.48
CA THR A 59 19.52 -0.53 6.44
C THR A 59 19.18 -1.46 5.27
N ARG A 60 17.98 -1.34 4.71
CA ARG A 60 17.45 -2.23 3.67
C ARG A 60 16.99 -1.52 2.41
N HIS A 61 16.53 -0.29 2.55
CA HIS A 61 15.85 0.46 1.48
C HIS A 61 16.24 1.93 1.52
N THR A 62 16.52 2.49 0.37
CA THR A 62 16.84 3.92 0.21
C THR A 62 15.60 4.75 -0.14
N TYR A 63 14.65 4.13 -0.84
CA TYR A 63 13.45 4.80 -1.34
C TYR A 63 12.19 4.19 -0.76
N ALA A 64 11.15 4.99 -0.63
CA ALA A 64 9.81 4.56 -0.27
C ALA A 64 8.77 5.29 -1.11
N MET A 65 7.57 4.70 -1.21
CA MET A 65 6.40 5.35 -1.80
C MET A 65 5.48 5.79 -0.66
N PRO A 66 5.20 7.10 -0.53
CA PRO A 66 4.29 7.56 0.51
C PRO A 66 2.87 7.09 0.22
N VAL A 67 2.15 6.64 1.23
CA VAL A 67 0.71 6.39 1.13
C VAL A 67 0.00 7.74 1.24
N LEU A 68 -0.44 8.30 0.12
CA LEU A 68 -1.09 9.61 0.06
C LEU A 68 -2.49 9.57 0.63
N SER A 69 -3.22 8.50 0.35
CA SER A 69 -4.56 8.29 0.89
C SER A 69 -4.91 6.81 0.99
N PHE A 70 -5.90 6.54 1.83
CA PHE A 70 -6.46 5.22 2.02
C PHE A 70 -7.99 5.31 2.11
N GLN A 71 -8.69 4.39 1.44
CA GLN A 71 -10.13 4.28 1.43
C GLN A 71 -10.55 2.84 1.68
N MET A 72 -11.39 2.61 2.69
CA MET A 72 -12.07 1.33 2.84
C MET A 72 -13.07 1.13 1.71
N THR A 73 -13.24 -0.11 1.29
CA THR A 73 -14.26 -0.50 0.30
C THR A 73 -15.10 -1.65 0.82
N GLU A 74 -16.23 -1.89 0.17
CA GLU A 74 -16.94 -3.17 0.32
C GLU A 74 -15.95 -4.32 0.11
N GLU A 75 -16.08 -5.34 0.94
CA GLU A 75 -15.17 -6.49 0.95
C GLU A 75 -15.44 -7.41 -0.25
N ILE A 76 -14.36 -7.88 -0.89
CA ILE A 76 -14.45 -8.87 -1.96
C ILE A 76 -13.64 -10.10 -1.56
N GLU A 77 -14.33 -11.18 -1.23
CA GLU A 77 -13.71 -12.43 -0.80
C GLU A 77 -12.94 -13.12 -1.93
N LEU A 78 -11.91 -13.87 -1.57
CA LEU A 78 -11.10 -14.67 -2.49
C LEU A 78 -11.93 -15.60 -3.37
N GLU A 79 -12.93 -16.23 -2.80
CA GLU A 79 -13.84 -17.15 -3.51
C GLU A 79 -14.56 -16.46 -4.69
N ILE A 80 -14.92 -15.19 -4.48
CA ILE A 80 -15.57 -14.38 -5.52
C ILE A 80 -14.56 -13.98 -6.60
N LEU A 81 -13.35 -13.58 -6.23
CA LEU A 81 -12.28 -13.27 -7.18
C LEU A 81 -11.96 -14.46 -8.08
N ARG A 82 -11.99 -15.68 -7.55
CA ARG A 82 -11.75 -16.92 -8.27
C ARG A 82 -12.84 -17.28 -9.29
N LYS A 83 -14.06 -16.76 -9.15
CA LYS A 83 -15.10 -16.91 -10.17
C LYS A 83 -14.72 -16.21 -11.47
N PHE A 84 -13.97 -15.10 -11.40
CA PHE A 84 -13.50 -14.35 -12.57
C PHE A 84 -12.13 -14.81 -13.05
N ASN A 85 -11.29 -15.28 -12.16
CA ASN A 85 -10.01 -15.87 -12.49
C ASN A 85 -9.78 -17.09 -11.58
N PRO A 86 -10.12 -18.32 -12.04
CA PRO A 86 -9.99 -19.54 -11.25
C PRO A 86 -8.55 -19.80 -10.76
N ASN A 87 -7.55 -19.27 -11.48
CA ASN A 87 -6.14 -19.38 -11.12
C ASN A 87 -5.67 -18.24 -10.21
N PHE A 88 -6.59 -17.40 -9.72
CA PHE A 88 -6.21 -16.32 -8.81
C PHE A 88 -5.62 -16.90 -7.53
N VAL A 89 -4.36 -16.57 -7.31
CA VAL A 89 -3.63 -16.92 -6.08
C VAL A 89 -3.44 -15.65 -5.29
N CYS A 90 -3.57 -15.75 -3.97
CA CYS A 90 -3.26 -14.64 -3.09
C CYS A 90 -1.88 -14.05 -3.45
N PRO A 91 -1.81 -12.78 -3.84
CA PRO A 91 -0.54 -12.19 -4.23
C PRO A 91 0.42 -12.17 -3.03
N GLN A 92 1.59 -12.75 -3.22
CA GLN A 92 2.66 -12.65 -2.21
C GLN A 92 3.25 -11.24 -2.17
N MET A 93 3.12 -10.49 -3.26
CA MET A 93 3.57 -9.11 -3.41
C MET A 93 2.46 -8.23 -4.01
N TYR A 94 2.21 -8.36 -5.31
CA TYR A 94 1.19 -7.59 -6.04
C TYR A 94 0.83 -8.26 -7.36
N TYR A 95 -0.30 -7.86 -7.92
CA TYR A 95 -0.76 -8.20 -9.26
C TYR A 95 -0.93 -6.92 -10.08
N TYR A 96 -0.43 -6.93 -11.32
CA TYR A 96 -0.82 -5.93 -12.31
C TYR A 96 -2.20 -6.29 -12.86
N LEU A 97 -3.23 -5.58 -12.40
CA LEU A 97 -4.61 -5.84 -12.81
C LEU A 97 -4.85 -5.54 -14.28
N ASP A 98 -4.05 -4.68 -14.91
CA ASP A 98 -4.09 -4.43 -16.35
C ASP A 98 -3.89 -5.70 -17.20
N ASN A 99 -3.20 -6.71 -16.65
CA ASN A 99 -3.03 -8.01 -17.29
C ASN A 99 -4.29 -8.91 -17.17
N TYR A 100 -5.28 -8.48 -16.39
CA TYR A 100 -6.51 -9.23 -16.08
C TYR A 100 -7.74 -8.31 -16.19
N PRO A 101 -8.08 -7.82 -17.37
CA PRO A 101 -9.07 -6.75 -17.56
C PRO A 101 -10.46 -7.10 -17.02
N GLU A 102 -10.91 -8.35 -17.14
CA GLU A 102 -12.21 -8.79 -16.60
C GLU A 102 -12.21 -8.76 -15.07
N LEU A 103 -11.14 -9.25 -14.44
CA LEU A 103 -10.97 -9.20 -12.98
C LEU A 103 -10.88 -7.75 -12.51
N PHE A 104 -10.12 -6.91 -13.20
CA PHE A 104 -9.99 -5.50 -12.86
C PHE A 104 -11.34 -4.76 -12.96
N ASP A 105 -12.08 -4.97 -14.03
CA ASP A 105 -13.41 -4.37 -14.21
C ASP A 105 -14.40 -4.83 -13.12
N PHE A 106 -14.35 -6.11 -12.76
CA PHE A 106 -15.13 -6.64 -11.67
C PHE A 106 -14.77 -5.98 -10.33
N ILE A 107 -13.48 -5.93 -9.97
CA ILE A 107 -13.03 -5.30 -8.71
C ILE A 107 -13.46 -3.83 -8.69
N ARG A 108 -13.22 -3.09 -9.77
CA ARG A 108 -13.57 -1.67 -9.88
C ARG A 108 -15.07 -1.41 -9.68
N LYS A 109 -15.93 -2.30 -10.14
CA LYS A 109 -17.38 -2.17 -9.99
C LYS A 109 -17.91 -2.56 -8.61
N ASN A 110 -17.20 -3.44 -7.90
CA ASN A 110 -17.68 -4.02 -6.65
C ASN A 110 -16.94 -3.52 -5.40
N ALA A 111 -15.71 -3.03 -5.53
CA ALA A 111 -15.02 -2.37 -4.44
C ALA A 111 -15.54 -0.94 -4.23
N ILE A 112 -16.79 -0.84 -3.78
CA ILE A 112 -17.50 0.42 -3.54
C ILE A 112 -16.94 1.06 -2.27
N ASP A 113 -16.64 2.36 -2.31
CA ASP A 113 -16.11 3.09 -1.16
C ASP A 113 -17.08 3.08 0.02
N ILE A 114 -16.57 2.81 1.21
CA ILE A 114 -17.29 2.91 2.48
C ILE A 114 -16.52 3.76 3.47
N GLY A 115 -17.25 4.53 4.30
CA GLY A 115 -16.66 5.43 5.27
C GLY A 115 -15.94 6.63 4.64
N GLU A 116 -15.06 7.24 5.41
CA GLU A 116 -14.34 8.45 5.03
C GLU A 116 -13.02 8.14 4.34
N LEU A 117 -12.64 8.99 3.39
CA LEU A 117 -11.31 8.96 2.77
C LEU A 117 -10.27 9.50 3.76
N HIS A 118 -9.30 8.67 4.10
CA HIS A 118 -8.13 9.07 4.86
C HIS A 118 -7.08 9.69 3.94
N ILE A 119 -6.68 10.94 4.21
CA ILE A 119 -5.62 11.65 3.49
C ILE A 119 -4.46 11.89 4.45
N ASN A 120 -3.26 11.45 4.08
CA ASN A 120 -2.04 11.68 4.85
C ASN A 120 -1.40 13.01 4.45
N SER A 121 -1.12 13.87 5.42
CA SER A 121 -0.53 15.20 5.16
C SER A 121 1.01 15.21 5.20
N PHE A 122 1.64 14.25 5.88
CA PHE A 122 3.10 14.18 6.11
C PHE A 122 3.72 15.42 6.81
N VAL A 123 2.89 16.26 7.42
CA VAL A 123 3.38 17.42 8.20
C VAL A 123 4.05 16.93 9.48
N ASN A 124 3.39 16.02 10.19
CA ASN A 124 3.92 15.29 11.32
C ASN A 124 3.69 13.80 11.09
N ILE A 125 4.70 12.99 11.36
CA ILE A 125 4.60 11.53 11.31
C ILE A 125 5.03 10.95 12.65
N GLU A 126 4.43 9.82 13.01
CA GLU A 126 4.83 9.03 14.17
C GLU A 126 5.70 7.85 13.71
N LYS A 127 6.54 7.36 14.60
CA LYS A 127 7.43 6.22 14.30
C LYS A 127 6.68 4.99 13.78
N ASP A 128 5.44 4.78 14.24
CA ASP A 128 4.63 3.62 13.85
C ASP A 128 4.02 3.73 12.46
N GLU A 129 4.03 4.92 11.86
CA GLU A 129 3.64 5.14 10.46
C GLU A 129 4.75 4.77 9.46
N ILE A 130 5.98 4.54 9.96
CA ILE A 130 7.10 4.08 9.15
C ILE A 130 7.18 2.56 9.21
N CYS A 131 7.33 1.90 8.06
CA CYS A 131 7.36 0.45 7.95
C CYS A 131 8.36 -0.20 8.91
N ARG A 132 7.89 -1.19 9.66
CA ARG A 132 8.72 -1.98 10.56
C ARG A 132 9.57 -2.99 9.78
N LYS A 133 10.65 -3.42 10.41
CA LYS A 133 11.40 -4.58 9.98
C LYS A 133 10.45 -5.80 9.95
N GLN A 134 10.27 -6.40 8.79
CA GLN A 134 9.61 -7.70 8.73
C GLN A 134 10.54 -8.75 9.35
N TYR A 135 10.01 -9.55 10.23
CA TYR A 135 10.70 -10.65 10.88
C TYR A 135 10.91 -11.80 9.92
#